data_680b3b8c6e07dcde63d5e18549c8cda9
#
_entry.id   680b3b8c6e07dcde63d5e18549c8cda9
#
_cell.length_a   1.000
_cell.length_b   1.000
_cell.length_c   1.000
_cell.angle_alpha   90.00
_cell.angle_beta   90.00
_cell.angle_gamma   90.00
#
_symmetry.space_group_name_H-M   'P 1'
#
loop_
_entity.id
_entity.type
_entity.pdbx_description
1 polymer ?
#
loop_
_entity_poly.entity_id
_entity_poly.type
_entity_poly.pdbx_seq_one_letter_code
_entity_poly.pdbx_strand_id
1 'polypeptide(L)'
;MKIDLTGRTAVITGGSRGLGEAMAKALAESGARIALVARDVKRLEVVRDAIRKSGGTAEFFAGDVTREDDVARVAGEVKQRMGAAQILINNAGINIRKNLVDYTLAEFQSVMDASLTSTFLMCRAFVPGMKGTGYGRVINMSSIMGHVSLPGRTAYSSAKTALLGLTRALALELAAEAITVNCISPGPFGTEMNTAVMNNPETNAQFLAAVPAGRWGDVGEVGAMACYLCSEMAGFVTGTDILIDGGWTAR
;
A
#
# COMPACT_ATOMS: atom_id res chain seq x y z
N MET A 1 11.98 14.81 15.10
CA MET A 1 10.67 15.38 14.64
C MET A 1 9.62 14.33 14.92
N LYS A 2 8.54 14.65 15.65
CA LYS A 2 7.47 13.69 15.98
C LYS A 2 6.33 13.90 14.96
N ILE A 3 5.93 12.84 14.27
CA ILE A 3 4.76 12.84 13.40
C ILE A 3 3.53 12.62 14.28
N ASP A 4 2.52 13.45 14.13
CA ASP A 4 1.24 13.33 14.83
C ASP A 4 0.11 13.23 13.80
N LEU A 5 -0.62 12.11 13.86
CA LEU A 5 -1.78 11.82 13.01
C LEU A 5 -3.07 11.72 13.82
N THR A 6 -3.06 12.25 15.06
CA THR A 6 -4.22 12.24 15.95
C THR A 6 -5.44 12.87 15.25
N GLY A 7 -6.59 12.23 15.38
CA GLY A 7 -7.83 12.65 14.74
C GLY A 7 -7.97 12.24 13.26
N ARG A 8 -6.96 11.64 12.65
CA ARG A 8 -7.02 11.14 11.27
C ARG A 8 -7.49 9.68 11.23
N THR A 9 -8.34 9.35 10.29
CA THR A 9 -8.75 7.97 9.99
C THR A 9 -8.02 7.50 8.72
N ALA A 10 -7.29 6.39 8.83
CA ALA A 10 -6.52 5.79 7.74
C ALA A 10 -7.14 4.45 7.32
N VAL A 11 -7.50 4.32 6.06
CA VAL A 11 -7.94 3.06 5.44
C VAL A 11 -6.75 2.40 4.76
N ILE A 12 -6.50 1.12 5.07
CA ILE A 12 -5.34 0.39 4.54
C ILE A 12 -5.82 -0.93 3.93
N THR A 13 -5.72 -1.06 2.61
CA THR A 13 -6.04 -2.30 1.92
C THR A 13 -4.88 -3.29 2.02
N GLY A 14 -5.21 -4.59 2.11
CA GLY A 14 -4.19 -5.61 2.37
C GLY A 14 -3.51 -5.45 3.74
N GLY A 15 -4.21 -4.83 4.71
CA GLY A 15 -3.70 -4.53 6.05
C GLY A 15 -3.56 -5.74 6.99
N SER A 16 -3.79 -6.96 6.50
CA SER A 16 -3.79 -8.18 7.33
C SER A 16 -2.40 -8.84 7.49
N ARG A 17 -1.36 -8.35 6.78
CA ARG A 17 0.01 -8.88 6.84
C ARG A 17 1.03 -7.98 6.14
N GLY A 18 2.32 -8.27 6.34
CA GLY A 18 3.44 -7.71 5.60
C GLY A 18 3.52 -6.17 5.66
N LEU A 19 3.71 -5.54 4.51
CA LEU A 19 3.85 -4.07 4.44
C LEU A 19 2.59 -3.33 4.89
N GLY A 20 1.39 -3.86 4.56
CA GLY A 20 0.12 -3.26 4.97
C GLY A 20 -0.06 -3.27 6.49
N GLU A 21 0.28 -4.38 7.14
CA GLU A 21 0.29 -4.47 8.61
C GLU A 21 1.32 -3.52 9.24
N ALA A 22 2.53 -3.46 8.68
CA ALA A 22 3.59 -2.58 9.20
C ALA A 22 3.20 -1.10 9.11
N MET A 23 2.64 -0.67 7.97
CA MET A 23 2.12 0.69 7.81
C MET A 23 0.97 0.97 8.78
N ALA A 24 0.05 0.01 8.97
CA ALA A 24 -1.07 0.15 9.90
C ALA A 24 -0.58 0.38 11.35
N LYS A 25 0.41 -0.40 11.80
CA LYS A 25 1.01 -0.24 13.14
C LYS A 25 1.71 1.11 13.28
N ALA A 26 2.54 1.50 12.32
CA ALA A 26 3.27 2.77 12.35
C ALA A 26 2.33 4.00 12.37
N LEU A 27 1.27 3.98 11.56
CA LEU A 27 0.28 5.06 11.58
C LEU A 27 -0.50 5.09 12.89
N ALA A 28 -0.84 3.92 13.46
CA ALA A 28 -1.51 3.85 14.77
C ALA A 28 -0.63 4.40 15.90
N GLU A 29 0.66 4.07 15.91
CA GLU A 29 1.65 4.62 16.85
C GLU A 29 1.81 6.14 16.71
N SER A 30 1.56 6.66 15.50
CA SER A 30 1.51 8.10 15.22
C SER A 30 0.15 8.75 15.55
N GLY A 31 -0.81 8.01 16.14
CA GLY A 31 -2.11 8.51 16.61
C GLY A 31 -3.27 8.37 15.63
N ALA A 32 -3.07 7.80 14.44
CA ALA A 32 -4.16 7.57 13.50
C ALA A 32 -5.11 6.47 13.97
N ARG A 33 -6.39 6.60 13.60
CA ARG A 33 -7.40 5.54 13.73
C ARG A 33 -7.35 4.66 12.48
N ILE A 34 -7.18 3.36 12.62
CA ILE A 34 -6.88 2.44 11.53
C ILE A 34 -8.11 1.64 11.11
N ALA A 35 -8.48 1.71 9.83
CA ALA A 35 -9.45 0.84 9.17
C ALA A 35 -8.71 -0.18 8.29
N LEU A 36 -8.59 -1.41 8.77
CA LEU A 36 -7.93 -2.51 8.06
C LEU A 36 -8.92 -3.14 7.06
N VAL A 37 -8.54 -3.27 5.79
CA VAL A 37 -9.38 -3.89 4.76
C VAL A 37 -8.65 -5.08 4.14
N ALA A 38 -9.24 -6.27 4.21
CA ALA A 38 -8.78 -7.48 3.54
C ALA A 38 -9.87 -8.57 3.53
N ARG A 39 -9.61 -9.69 2.86
CA ARG A 39 -10.53 -10.85 2.81
C ARG A 39 -10.41 -11.77 4.02
N ASP A 40 -9.21 -11.89 4.57
CA ASP A 40 -8.91 -12.82 5.67
C ASP A 40 -9.24 -12.19 7.02
N VAL A 41 -10.45 -12.49 7.51
CA VAL A 41 -10.99 -11.98 8.78
C VAL A 41 -10.10 -12.35 9.96
N LYS A 42 -9.63 -13.60 10.03
CA LYS A 42 -8.81 -14.07 11.16
C LYS A 42 -7.51 -13.28 11.30
N ARG A 43 -6.84 -13.03 10.18
CA ARG A 43 -5.62 -12.22 10.18
C ARG A 43 -5.90 -10.75 10.48
N LEU A 44 -7.02 -10.21 10.00
CA LEU A 44 -7.43 -8.84 10.32
C LEU A 44 -7.68 -8.67 11.83
N GLU A 45 -8.31 -9.65 12.47
CA GLU A 45 -8.52 -9.66 13.93
C GLU A 45 -7.20 -9.63 14.69
N VAL A 46 -6.23 -10.44 14.30
CA VAL A 46 -4.90 -10.46 14.93
C VAL A 46 -4.22 -9.10 14.84
N VAL A 47 -4.24 -8.45 13.67
CA VAL A 47 -3.60 -7.15 13.48
C VAL A 47 -4.34 -6.06 14.25
N ARG A 48 -5.70 -6.02 14.20
CA ARG A 48 -6.52 -5.10 15.00
C ARG A 48 -6.18 -5.20 16.48
N ASP A 49 -6.16 -6.43 17.01
CA ASP A 49 -5.95 -6.67 18.44
C ASP A 49 -4.52 -6.30 18.87
N ALA A 50 -3.52 -6.55 18.01
CA ALA A 50 -2.15 -6.10 18.24
C ALA A 50 -2.06 -4.56 18.33
N ILE A 51 -2.72 -3.83 17.41
CA ILE A 51 -2.76 -2.36 17.44
C ILE A 51 -3.47 -1.86 18.71
N ARG A 52 -4.60 -2.46 19.08
CA ARG A 52 -5.34 -2.07 20.29
C ARG A 52 -4.56 -2.35 21.56
N LYS A 53 -3.84 -3.47 21.62
CA LYS A 53 -2.96 -3.82 22.75
C LYS A 53 -1.83 -2.82 22.94
N SER A 54 -1.34 -2.20 21.87
CA SER A 54 -0.33 -1.13 21.92
C SER A 54 -0.93 0.25 22.21
N GLY A 55 -2.24 0.34 22.52
CA GLY A 55 -2.93 1.61 22.83
C GLY A 55 -3.48 2.35 21.62
N GLY A 56 -3.35 1.81 20.41
CA GLY A 56 -3.90 2.39 19.21
C GLY A 56 -5.39 2.10 19.02
N THR A 57 -6.00 2.77 18.03
CA THR A 57 -7.40 2.54 17.64
C THR A 57 -7.45 1.86 16.28
N ALA A 58 -8.05 0.68 16.20
CA ALA A 58 -8.21 -0.06 14.95
C ALA A 58 -9.54 -0.79 14.86
N GLU A 59 -10.10 -0.81 13.66
CA GLU A 59 -11.23 -1.61 13.24
C GLU A 59 -10.88 -2.38 11.98
N PHE A 60 -11.62 -3.45 11.69
CA PHE A 60 -11.45 -4.16 10.43
C PHE A 60 -12.77 -4.25 9.64
N PHE A 61 -12.63 -4.36 8.34
CA PHE A 61 -13.70 -4.45 7.36
C PHE A 61 -13.33 -5.53 6.35
N ALA A 62 -14.06 -6.63 6.39
CA ALA A 62 -13.83 -7.73 5.45
C ALA A 62 -14.38 -7.35 4.07
N GLY A 63 -13.58 -7.50 3.02
CA GLY A 63 -14.02 -7.22 1.66
C GLY A 63 -12.95 -7.55 0.62
N ASP A 64 -13.41 -7.86 -0.58
CA ASP A 64 -12.56 -8.01 -1.76
C ASP A 64 -12.53 -6.68 -2.53
N VAL A 65 -11.40 -6.00 -2.47
CA VAL A 65 -11.20 -4.68 -3.09
C VAL A 65 -11.21 -4.72 -4.63
N THR A 66 -11.26 -5.90 -5.24
CA THR A 66 -11.45 -6.07 -6.68
C THR A 66 -12.93 -6.03 -7.08
N ARG A 67 -13.86 -6.05 -6.11
CA ARG A 67 -15.30 -6.06 -6.32
C ARG A 67 -15.90 -4.70 -5.94
N GLU A 68 -16.54 -4.07 -6.90
CA GLU A 68 -17.14 -2.73 -6.71
C GLU A 68 -18.16 -2.69 -5.56
N ASP A 69 -19.03 -3.70 -5.48
CA ASP A 69 -20.05 -3.79 -4.43
C ASP A 69 -19.42 -3.90 -3.02
N ASP A 70 -18.35 -4.70 -2.91
CA ASP A 70 -17.62 -4.83 -1.64
C ASP A 70 -16.93 -3.51 -1.25
N VAL A 71 -16.33 -2.81 -2.20
CA VAL A 71 -15.70 -1.51 -1.97
C VAL A 71 -16.74 -0.48 -1.52
N ALA A 72 -17.91 -0.43 -2.16
CA ALA A 72 -19.00 0.48 -1.80
C ALA A 72 -19.52 0.19 -0.38
N ARG A 73 -19.72 -1.08 -0.05
CA ARG A 73 -20.13 -1.53 1.31
C ARG A 73 -19.08 -1.15 2.34
N VAL A 74 -17.81 -1.48 2.11
CA VAL A 74 -16.70 -1.16 3.02
C VAL A 74 -16.60 0.35 3.24
N ALA A 75 -16.72 1.16 2.19
CA ALA A 75 -16.67 2.63 2.33
C ALA A 75 -17.83 3.15 3.20
N GLY A 76 -19.04 2.61 3.02
CA GLY A 76 -20.20 2.93 3.86
C GLY A 76 -19.99 2.55 5.33
N GLU A 77 -19.52 1.34 5.60
CA GLU A 77 -19.24 0.85 6.94
C GLU A 77 -18.14 1.66 7.65
N VAL A 78 -17.04 1.99 6.94
CA VAL A 78 -15.97 2.84 7.47
C VAL A 78 -16.53 4.21 7.84
N LYS A 79 -17.30 4.85 6.96
CA LYS A 79 -17.91 6.15 7.22
C LYS A 79 -18.84 6.11 8.44
N GLN A 80 -19.64 5.06 8.57
CA GLN A 80 -20.56 4.90 9.70
C GLN A 80 -19.85 4.68 11.03
N ARG A 81 -18.83 3.83 11.07
CA ARG A 81 -18.18 3.39 12.32
C ARG A 81 -16.98 4.28 12.71
N MET A 82 -16.30 4.88 11.74
CA MET A 82 -15.07 5.62 11.97
C MET A 82 -15.09 7.06 11.44
N GLY A 83 -16.17 7.48 10.79
CA GLY A 83 -16.25 8.79 10.16
C GLY A 83 -15.56 8.84 8.80
N ALA A 84 -15.38 10.05 8.26
CA ALA A 84 -14.67 10.22 6.99
C ALA A 84 -13.20 9.78 7.12
N ALA A 85 -12.70 9.06 6.13
CA ALA A 85 -11.29 8.72 6.03
C ALA A 85 -10.52 9.89 5.41
N GLN A 86 -9.41 10.28 6.02
CA GLN A 86 -8.51 11.31 5.50
C GLN A 86 -7.24 10.72 4.87
N ILE A 87 -6.95 9.44 5.14
CA ILE A 87 -5.79 8.73 4.62
C ILE A 87 -6.27 7.44 3.95
N LEU A 88 -5.80 7.19 2.73
CA LEU A 88 -6.04 5.95 2.00
C LEU A 88 -4.71 5.35 1.57
N ILE A 89 -4.42 4.13 1.99
CA ILE A 89 -3.25 3.36 1.54
C ILE A 89 -3.72 2.16 0.73
N ASN A 90 -3.51 2.23 -0.58
CA ASN A 90 -3.78 1.17 -1.54
C ASN A 90 -2.59 0.22 -1.59
N ASN A 91 -2.61 -0.79 -0.72
CA ASN A 91 -1.52 -1.75 -0.60
C ASN A 91 -1.90 -3.16 -1.07
N ALA A 92 -3.17 -3.48 -1.23
CA ALA A 92 -3.60 -4.78 -1.75
C ALA A 92 -2.96 -5.07 -3.12
N GLY A 93 -2.53 -6.31 -3.32
CA GLY A 93 -1.95 -6.75 -4.57
C GLY A 93 -1.51 -8.21 -4.51
N ILE A 94 -1.38 -8.82 -5.68
CA ILE A 94 -0.86 -10.18 -5.84
C ILE A 94 0.22 -10.20 -6.92
N ASN A 95 1.03 -11.24 -6.91
CA ASN A 95 2.06 -11.46 -7.89
C ASN A 95 2.05 -12.93 -8.33
N ILE A 96 1.80 -13.16 -9.61
CA ILE A 96 1.95 -14.46 -10.26
C ILE A 96 3.24 -14.41 -11.09
N ARG A 97 4.10 -15.42 -10.92
CA ARG A 97 5.41 -15.49 -11.57
C ARG A 97 5.36 -16.52 -12.67
N LYS A 98 5.24 -16.07 -13.92
CA LYS A 98 5.21 -16.90 -15.13
C LYS A 98 5.80 -16.14 -16.31
N ASN A 99 6.35 -16.85 -17.29
CA ASN A 99 6.66 -16.24 -18.59
C ASN A 99 5.36 -15.81 -19.30
N LEU A 100 5.45 -14.84 -20.16
CA LEU A 100 4.28 -14.27 -20.83
C LEU A 100 3.39 -15.32 -21.52
N VAL A 101 4.04 -16.26 -22.22
CA VAL A 101 3.33 -17.30 -22.99
C VAL A 101 2.61 -18.33 -22.13
N ASP A 102 2.96 -18.42 -20.86
CA ASP A 102 2.38 -19.37 -19.90
C ASP A 102 1.22 -18.77 -19.09
N TYR A 103 0.96 -17.45 -19.24
CA TYR A 103 -0.17 -16.82 -18.58
C TYR A 103 -1.48 -17.15 -19.27
N THR A 104 -2.49 -17.50 -18.48
CA THR A 104 -3.88 -17.35 -18.94
C THR A 104 -4.31 -15.89 -18.84
N LEU A 105 -5.30 -15.49 -19.65
CA LEU A 105 -5.89 -14.15 -19.56
C LEU A 105 -6.45 -13.88 -18.15
N ALA A 106 -7.08 -14.89 -17.52
CA ALA A 106 -7.63 -14.76 -16.18
C ALA A 106 -6.56 -14.48 -15.11
N GLU A 107 -5.40 -15.13 -15.21
CA GLU A 107 -4.27 -14.87 -14.29
C GLU A 107 -3.70 -13.46 -14.49
N PHE A 108 -3.51 -13.04 -15.74
CA PHE A 108 -3.08 -11.68 -16.04
C PHE A 108 -4.07 -10.66 -15.47
N GLN A 109 -5.36 -10.85 -15.75
CA GLN A 109 -6.43 -9.97 -15.29
C GLN A 109 -6.49 -9.92 -13.76
N SER A 110 -6.34 -11.06 -13.07
CA SER A 110 -6.36 -11.11 -11.61
C SER A 110 -5.27 -10.25 -10.96
N VAL A 111 -4.07 -10.17 -11.58
CA VAL A 111 -2.98 -9.31 -11.11
C VAL A 111 -3.30 -7.83 -11.35
N MET A 112 -3.87 -7.51 -12.52
CA MET A 112 -4.31 -6.15 -12.84
C MET A 112 -5.43 -5.70 -11.90
N ASP A 113 -6.41 -6.55 -11.66
CA ASP A 113 -7.55 -6.24 -10.78
C ASP A 113 -7.12 -6.04 -9.33
N ALA A 114 -6.27 -6.93 -8.82
CA ALA A 114 -5.81 -6.84 -7.45
C ALA A 114 -4.90 -5.63 -7.17
N SER A 115 -4.22 -5.08 -8.19
CA SER A 115 -3.27 -3.98 -8.00
C SER A 115 -3.78 -2.65 -8.54
N LEU A 116 -4.27 -2.61 -9.78
CA LEU A 116 -4.66 -1.37 -10.46
C LEU A 116 -6.15 -1.08 -10.31
N THR A 117 -7.02 -2.03 -10.71
CA THR A 117 -8.47 -1.83 -10.65
C THR A 117 -8.93 -1.59 -9.21
N SER A 118 -8.39 -2.35 -8.26
CA SER A 118 -8.69 -2.15 -6.83
C SER A 118 -8.31 -0.75 -6.33
N THR A 119 -7.13 -0.25 -6.73
CA THR A 119 -6.68 1.11 -6.38
C THR A 119 -7.63 2.16 -6.95
N PHE A 120 -8.05 2.02 -8.19
CA PHE A 120 -9.04 2.91 -8.80
C PHE A 120 -10.38 2.88 -8.04
N LEU A 121 -10.91 1.69 -7.73
CA LEU A 121 -12.18 1.55 -6.99
C LEU A 121 -12.11 2.19 -5.61
N MET A 122 -11.02 1.95 -4.87
CA MET A 122 -10.81 2.52 -3.54
C MET A 122 -10.66 4.05 -3.59
N CYS A 123 -9.89 4.59 -4.55
CA CYS A 123 -9.77 6.03 -4.72
C CYS A 123 -11.14 6.65 -5.04
N ARG A 124 -11.90 6.06 -5.97
CA ARG A 124 -13.24 6.53 -6.34
C ARG A 124 -14.22 6.55 -5.16
N ALA A 125 -14.11 5.58 -4.24
CA ALA A 125 -14.99 5.48 -3.09
C ALA A 125 -14.61 6.42 -1.95
N PHE A 126 -13.32 6.66 -1.69
CA PHE A 126 -12.87 7.38 -0.50
C PHE A 126 -12.47 8.85 -0.77
N VAL A 127 -11.92 9.17 -1.95
CA VAL A 127 -11.48 10.53 -2.28
C VAL A 127 -12.60 11.59 -2.16
N PRO A 128 -13.86 11.31 -2.57
CA PRO A 128 -14.93 12.32 -2.41
C PRO A 128 -15.12 12.77 -0.96
N GLY A 129 -14.90 11.88 0.02
CA GLY A 129 -15.00 12.24 1.44
C GLY A 129 -13.82 13.03 2.01
N MET A 130 -12.72 13.18 1.25
CA MET A 130 -11.56 13.99 1.62
C MET A 130 -11.67 15.42 1.12
N LYS A 131 -12.43 15.67 0.03
CA LYS A 131 -12.58 16.99 -0.56
C LYS A 131 -13.22 17.99 0.40
N GLY A 132 -12.76 19.24 0.34
CA GLY A 132 -13.26 20.33 1.18
C GLY A 132 -12.84 20.26 2.65
N THR A 133 -12.03 19.25 3.06
CA THR A 133 -11.58 19.11 4.46
C THR A 133 -10.24 19.78 4.75
N GLY A 134 -9.56 20.31 3.73
CA GLY A 134 -8.23 20.91 3.83
C GLY A 134 -7.09 19.92 4.07
N TYR A 135 -7.38 18.61 4.03
CA TYR A 135 -6.37 17.56 4.20
C TYR A 135 -6.85 16.24 3.59
N GLY A 136 -5.98 15.61 2.80
CA GLY A 136 -6.15 14.26 2.32
C GLY A 136 -4.81 13.65 1.93
N ARG A 137 -4.64 12.35 2.13
CA ARG A 137 -3.42 11.61 1.78
C ARG A 137 -3.77 10.29 1.12
N VAL A 138 -3.30 10.10 -0.10
CA VAL A 138 -3.44 8.85 -0.83
C VAL A 138 -2.05 8.29 -1.11
N ILE A 139 -1.80 7.05 -0.70
CA ILE A 139 -0.55 6.34 -0.98
C ILE A 139 -0.88 5.08 -1.78
N ASN A 140 -0.30 4.94 -2.95
CA ASN A 140 -0.42 3.77 -3.80
C ASN A 140 0.86 2.93 -3.70
N MET A 141 0.75 1.67 -3.28
CA MET A 141 1.91 0.78 -3.17
C MET A 141 2.27 0.23 -4.54
N SER A 142 3.26 0.87 -5.19
CA SER A 142 3.89 0.36 -6.40
C SER A 142 4.96 -0.69 -6.05
N SER A 143 6.08 -0.69 -6.73
CA SER A 143 7.23 -1.57 -6.53
C SER A 143 8.39 -1.05 -7.35
N ILE A 144 9.63 -1.43 -7.04
CA ILE A 144 10.75 -1.28 -7.98
C ILE A 144 10.44 -1.93 -9.34
N MET A 145 9.56 -2.94 -9.38
CA MET A 145 9.10 -3.55 -10.63
C MET A 145 8.20 -2.62 -11.47
N GLY A 146 7.87 -1.46 -11.00
CA GLY A 146 7.27 -0.36 -11.78
C GLY A 146 8.30 0.46 -12.56
N HIS A 147 9.59 0.33 -12.25
CA HIS A 147 10.72 1.06 -12.86
C HIS A 147 11.65 0.14 -13.63
N VAL A 148 11.94 -1.02 -13.05
CA VAL A 148 12.74 -2.10 -13.63
C VAL A 148 11.93 -3.37 -13.65
N SER A 149 12.41 -4.45 -14.26
CA SER A 149 11.69 -5.72 -14.26
C SER A 149 12.65 -6.91 -14.19
N LEU A 150 12.07 -8.07 -13.94
CA LEU A 150 12.72 -9.38 -14.01
C LEU A 150 11.89 -10.31 -14.90
N PRO A 151 12.49 -11.33 -15.51
CA PRO A 151 11.73 -12.36 -16.21
C PRO A 151 10.60 -12.94 -15.33
N GLY A 152 9.49 -13.28 -15.95
CA GLY A 152 8.32 -13.81 -15.24
C GLY A 152 7.51 -12.80 -14.42
N ARG A 153 7.65 -11.50 -14.68
CA ARG A 153 6.96 -10.42 -13.97
C ARG A 153 6.03 -9.58 -14.83
N THR A 154 5.71 -10.01 -16.03
CA THR A 154 5.00 -9.20 -17.03
C THR A 154 3.74 -8.55 -16.46
N ALA A 155 2.79 -9.33 -15.91
CA ALA A 155 1.56 -8.77 -15.35
C ALA A 155 1.80 -7.83 -14.15
N TYR A 156 2.69 -8.24 -13.26
CA TYR A 156 3.01 -7.48 -12.04
C TYR A 156 3.68 -6.15 -12.37
N SER A 157 4.72 -6.16 -13.22
CA SER A 157 5.40 -4.92 -13.64
C SER A 157 4.46 -3.98 -14.38
N SER A 158 3.61 -4.51 -15.27
CA SER A 158 2.60 -3.70 -15.97
C SER A 158 1.66 -2.99 -14.99
N ALA A 159 1.12 -3.74 -14.01
CA ALA A 159 0.22 -3.17 -13.00
C ALA A 159 0.92 -2.12 -12.12
N LYS A 160 2.16 -2.39 -11.69
CA LYS A 160 2.92 -1.49 -10.82
C LYS A 160 3.38 -0.22 -11.55
N THR A 161 3.75 -0.32 -12.84
CA THR A 161 4.02 0.85 -13.69
C THR A 161 2.76 1.69 -13.91
N ALA A 162 1.61 1.05 -14.14
CA ALA A 162 0.34 1.76 -14.33
C ALA A 162 -0.06 2.60 -13.10
N LEU A 163 0.26 2.15 -11.88
CA LEU A 163 0.02 2.93 -10.66
C LEU A 163 0.76 4.27 -10.65
N LEU A 164 1.95 4.36 -11.27
CA LEU A 164 2.70 5.62 -11.37
C LEU A 164 1.94 6.64 -12.23
N GLY A 165 1.33 6.18 -13.32
CA GLY A 165 0.49 7.01 -14.18
C GLY A 165 -0.77 7.49 -13.46
N LEU A 166 -1.50 6.56 -12.82
CA LEU A 166 -2.69 6.87 -12.03
C LEU A 166 -2.37 7.86 -10.91
N THR A 167 -1.25 7.68 -10.21
CA THR A 167 -0.82 8.57 -9.13
C THR A 167 -0.58 9.99 -9.62
N ARG A 168 0.13 10.17 -10.74
CA ARG A 168 0.38 11.50 -11.32
C ARG A 168 -0.90 12.21 -11.75
N ALA A 169 -1.80 11.49 -12.45
CA ALA A 169 -3.06 12.06 -12.89
C ALA A 169 -3.92 12.51 -11.71
N LEU A 170 -4.10 11.62 -10.73
CA LEU A 170 -4.93 11.90 -9.56
C LEU A 170 -4.33 13.00 -8.67
N ALA A 171 -3.00 13.10 -8.58
CA ALA A 171 -2.32 14.18 -7.86
C ALA A 171 -2.65 15.56 -8.45
N LEU A 172 -2.67 15.69 -9.77
CA LEU A 172 -3.02 16.94 -10.46
C LEU A 172 -4.49 17.30 -10.25
N GLU A 173 -5.39 16.31 -10.29
CA GLU A 173 -6.82 16.52 -10.07
C GLU A 173 -7.15 17.01 -8.64
N LEU A 174 -6.33 16.64 -7.65
CA LEU A 174 -6.64 16.81 -6.23
C LEU A 174 -5.75 17.84 -5.52
N ALA A 175 -4.73 18.37 -6.17
CA ALA A 175 -3.79 19.31 -5.55
C ALA A 175 -4.47 20.56 -4.95
N ALA A 176 -5.45 21.13 -5.65
CA ALA A 176 -6.22 22.29 -5.19
C ALA A 176 -7.09 21.99 -3.96
N GLU A 177 -7.38 20.73 -3.68
CA GLU A 177 -8.17 20.25 -2.53
C GLU A 177 -7.29 19.94 -1.29
N ALA A 178 -6.00 20.29 -1.32
CA ALA A 178 -5.00 19.91 -0.30
C ALA A 178 -4.90 18.39 -0.07
N ILE A 179 -5.18 17.59 -1.11
CA ILE A 179 -5.03 16.14 -1.11
C ILE A 179 -3.78 15.79 -1.89
N THR A 180 -2.82 15.13 -1.24
CA THR A 180 -1.62 14.61 -1.92
C THR A 180 -1.81 13.15 -2.32
N VAL A 181 -1.26 12.79 -3.47
CA VAL A 181 -1.30 11.42 -3.99
C VAL A 181 0.12 11.02 -4.40
N ASN A 182 0.67 10.00 -3.75
CA ASN A 182 2.04 9.53 -4.00
C ASN A 182 2.11 8.01 -4.12
N CYS A 183 3.16 7.52 -4.75
CA CYS A 183 3.54 6.12 -4.68
C CYS A 183 4.65 5.90 -3.65
N ILE A 184 4.67 4.70 -3.07
CA ILE A 184 5.85 4.09 -2.48
C ILE A 184 6.18 2.87 -3.33
N SER A 185 7.43 2.75 -3.74
CA SER A 185 7.97 1.63 -4.54
C SER A 185 8.99 0.84 -3.73
N PRO A 186 8.55 -0.17 -2.95
CA PRO A 186 9.45 -1.01 -2.20
C PRO A 186 10.30 -1.91 -3.09
N GLY A 187 11.55 -2.11 -2.69
CA GLY A 187 12.42 -3.16 -3.17
C GLY A 187 12.24 -4.47 -2.39
N PRO A 188 13.33 -5.17 -2.11
CA PRO A 188 13.31 -6.42 -1.34
C PRO A 188 13.09 -6.19 0.15
N PHE A 189 11.91 -6.55 0.63
CA PHE A 189 11.54 -6.54 2.04
C PHE A 189 11.27 -7.93 2.58
N GLY A 190 11.63 -8.17 3.85
CA GLY A 190 11.40 -9.43 4.57
C GLY A 190 9.92 -9.66 4.87
N THR A 191 9.14 -10.06 3.88
CA THR A 191 7.72 -10.35 4.01
C THR A 191 7.40 -11.81 3.66
N GLU A 192 6.21 -12.30 4.06
CA GLU A 192 5.75 -13.66 3.68
C GLU A 192 5.86 -13.93 2.16
N MET A 193 5.69 -12.92 1.32
CA MET A 193 5.81 -13.04 -0.15
C MET A 193 7.21 -13.47 -0.59
N ASN A 194 8.23 -13.20 0.21
CA ASN A 194 9.63 -13.47 -0.10
C ASN A 194 10.22 -14.63 0.73
N THR A 195 9.43 -15.28 1.60
CA THR A 195 9.89 -16.37 2.47
C THR A 195 10.58 -17.49 1.71
N ALA A 196 10.07 -17.88 0.53
CA ALA A 196 10.70 -18.94 -0.28
C ALA A 196 12.11 -18.57 -0.76
N VAL A 197 12.35 -17.28 -1.09
CA VAL A 197 13.68 -16.78 -1.48
C VAL A 197 14.58 -16.70 -0.25
N MET A 198 14.07 -16.15 0.86
CA MET A 198 14.84 -15.95 2.10
C MET A 198 15.31 -17.28 2.72
N ASN A 199 14.50 -18.33 2.62
CA ASN A 199 14.80 -19.65 3.19
C ASN A 199 15.74 -20.50 2.34
N ASN A 200 16.06 -20.11 1.10
CA ASN A 200 17.03 -20.78 0.26
C ASN A 200 18.35 -19.99 0.25
N PRO A 201 19.43 -20.51 0.86
CA PRO A 201 20.69 -19.76 1.03
C PRO A 201 21.29 -19.25 -0.29
N GLU A 202 21.22 -20.06 -1.36
CA GLU A 202 21.80 -19.69 -2.65
C GLU A 202 21.00 -18.56 -3.32
N THR A 203 19.67 -18.72 -3.44
CA THR A 203 18.81 -17.69 -4.02
C THR A 203 18.78 -16.42 -3.16
N ASN A 204 18.88 -16.56 -1.83
CA ASN A 204 18.98 -15.43 -0.92
C ASN A 204 20.27 -14.64 -1.14
N ALA A 205 21.42 -15.34 -1.24
CA ALA A 205 22.71 -14.70 -1.50
C ALA A 205 22.73 -13.98 -2.88
N GLN A 206 22.23 -14.64 -3.92
CA GLN A 206 22.11 -14.05 -5.27
C GLN A 206 21.21 -12.80 -5.25
N PHE A 207 20.11 -12.86 -4.51
CA PHE A 207 19.16 -11.75 -4.40
C PHE A 207 19.77 -10.58 -3.64
N LEU A 208 20.44 -10.83 -2.51
CA LEU A 208 21.10 -9.80 -1.72
C LEU A 208 22.31 -9.19 -2.44
N ALA A 209 23.02 -9.93 -3.27
CA ALA A 209 24.09 -9.39 -4.12
C ALA A 209 23.59 -8.30 -5.08
N ALA A 210 22.30 -8.30 -5.38
CA ALA A 210 21.66 -7.26 -6.19
C ALA A 210 21.22 -6.03 -5.39
N VAL A 211 21.29 -6.04 -4.05
CA VAL A 211 20.94 -4.93 -3.16
C VAL A 211 22.21 -4.26 -2.67
N PRO A 212 22.56 -3.04 -3.10
CA PRO A 212 23.78 -2.36 -2.63
C PRO A 212 23.88 -2.23 -1.10
N ALA A 213 22.75 -2.08 -0.40
CA ALA A 213 22.71 -2.05 1.06
C ALA A 213 23.01 -3.42 1.73
N GLY A 214 23.10 -4.51 0.97
CA GLY A 214 23.51 -5.84 1.44
C GLY A 214 22.54 -6.54 2.39
N ARG A 215 21.30 -6.05 2.52
CA ARG A 215 20.29 -6.60 3.42
C ARG A 215 18.87 -6.51 2.84
N TRP A 216 17.98 -7.31 3.37
CA TRP A 216 16.54 -7.09 3.23
C TRP A 216 16.13 -5.78 3.93
N GLY A 217 15.18 -5.07 3.34
CA GLY A 217 14.54 -3.95 4.01
C GLY A 217 13.73 -4.42 5.22
N ASP A 218 13.73 -3.62 6.29
CA ASP A 218 12.82 -3.79 7.41
C ASP A 218 11.45 -3.16 7.08
N VAL A 219 10.37 -3.89 7.36
CA VAL A 219 9.01 -3.41 7.04
C VAL A 219 8.65 -2.11 7.75
N GLY A 220 9.28 -1.82 8.88
CA GLY A 220 9.15 -0.56 9.61
C GLY A 220 9.67 0.65 8.81
N GLU A 221 10.66 0.45 7.91
CA GLU A 221 11.16 1.53 7.04
C GLU A 221 10.08 2.03 6.07
N VAL A 222 9.23 1.11 5.57
CA VAL A 222 8.05 1.48 4.76
C VAL A 222 6.99 2.15 5.63
N GLY A 223 6.78 1.65 6.87
CA GLY A 223 5.89 2.27 7.85
C GLY A 223 6.27 3.72 8.15
N ALA A 224 7.56 3.99 8.39
CA ALA A 224 8.08 5.33 8.65
C ALA A 224 7.86 6.27 7.45
N MET A 225 8.10 5.79 6.22
CA MET A 225 7.84 6.58 5.02
C MET A 225 6.35 6.87 4.84
N ALA A 226 5.48 5.89 5.10
CA ALA A 226 4.04 6.10 5.05
C ALA A 226 3.60 7.17 6.08
N CYS A 227 4.13 7.14 7.31
CA CYS A 227 3.88 8.18 8.31
C CYS A 227 4.32 9.56 7.83
N TYR A 228 5.52 9.68 7.23
CA TYR A 228 5.99 10.95 6.68
C TYR A 228 5.05 11.47 5.58
N LEU A 229 4.71 10.66 4.59
CA LEU A 229 3.82 11.07 3.50
C LEU A 229 2.40 11.40 3.99
N CYS A 230 1.96 10.81 5.11
CA CYS A 230 0.69 11.14 5.76
C CYS A 230 0.76 12.39 6.65
N SER A 231 1.94 12.91 6.95
CA SER A 231 2.08 14.07 7.84
C SER A 231 1.74 15.39 7.14
N GLU A 232 1.53 16.45 7.92
CA GLU A 232 1.39 17.82 7.42
C GLU A 232 2.68 18.30 6.72
N MET A 233 3.85 17.77 7.12
CA MET A 233 5.14 18.14 6.55
C MET A 233 5.31 17.71 5.09
N ALA A 234 4.56 16.70 4.66
CA ALA A 234 4.56 16.23 3.27
C ALA A 234 3.50 16.92 2.39
N GLY A 235 2.90 18.02 2.85
CA GLY A 235 1.82 18.71 2.12
C GLY A 235 2.19 19.24 0.74
N PHE A 236 3.49 19.38 0.43
CA PHE A 236 3.99 19.78 -0.89
C PHE A 236 4.58 18.61 -1.70
N VAL A 237 4.51 17.38 -1.15
CA VAL A 237 4.95 16.15 -1.83
C VAL A 237 3.73 15.49 -2.46
N THR A 238 3.56 15.63 -3.78
CA THR A 238 2.44 15.03 -4.52
C THR A 238 2.84 14.65 -5.94
N GLY A 239 2.24 13.60 -6.49
CA GLY A 239 2.48 13.09 -7.84
C GLY A 239 3.81 12.35 -8.00
N THR A 240 4.52 12.09 -6.92
CA THR A 240 5.84 11.43 -6.94
C THR A 240 5.77 9.96 -6.54
N ASP A 241 6.89 9.29 -6.75
CA ASP A 241 7.13 7.92 -6.32
C ASP A 241 8.42 7.86 -5.48
N ILE A 242 8.33 7.26 -4.31
CA ILE A 242 9.45 7.11 -3.38
C ILE A 242 9.96 5.68 -3.43
N LEU A 243 11.15 5.51 -3.99
CA LEU A 243 11.86 4.23 -4.00
C LEU A 243 12.46 3.96 -2.61
N ILE A 244 12.16 2.78 -2.06
CA ILE A 244 12.73 2.28 -0.81
C ILE A 244 13.28 0.88 -1.11
N ASP A 245 14.51 0.80 -1.58
CA ASP A 245 15.01 -0.40 -2.23
C ASP A 245 16.47 -0.78 -1.92
N GLY A 246 17.10 -0.07 -1.02
CA GLY A 246 18.51 -0.30 -0.66
C GLY A 246 19.50 -0.04 -1.82
N GLY A 247 19.09 0.79 -2.80
CA GLY A 247 19.89 1.14 -3.96
C GLY A 247 19.74 0.19 -5.15
N TRP A 248 18.77 -0.73 -5.13
CA TRP A 248 18.54 -1.70 -6.20
C TRP A 248 18.38 -1.02 -7.58
N THR A 249 17.63 0.07 -7.67
CA THR A 249 17.35 0.76 -8.92
C THR A 249 18.31 1.90 -9.26
N ALA A 250 19.29 2.19 -8.40
CA ALA A 250 20.24 3.29 -8.60
C ALA A 250 21.42 2.95 -9.52
N ARG A 251 21.42 1.76 -10.13
CA ARG A 251 22.52 1.25 -10.98
C ARG A 251 22.00 0.80 -12.35
#